data_db3194c98f8e48b1f7f4cf2820d3b505
#
_entry.id   db3194c98f8e48b1f7f4cf2820d3b505
#
_cell.length_a   1.000
_cell.length_b   1.000
_cell.length_c   1.000
_cell.angle_alpha   90.00
_cell.angle_beta   90.00
_cell.angle_gamma   90.00
#
_symmetry.space_group_name_H-M   'P 1'
#
loop_
_entity.id
_entity.type
_entity.pdbx_description
1 polymer ?
#
loop_
_entity_poly.entity_id
_entity_poly.type
_entity_poly.pdbx_seq_one_letter_code
_entity_poly.pdbx_strand_id
1 'polypeptide(L)'
;VLAGDLLNQCVGSAYAMRGVGAPYLGLYGACSTMAEAVSLAAMLIDGGCAETAAALTSSHYCSAERQYRFPLEYGGVRPPTAQWTVTGAGALILAAAGNGPRVTMATTGTIVDAGITDTSNMGAAMAPAAYETLRAHFADTGRTPADYDLIVTGDLGKIGHAVVTRLFADDGVELAGKYNDCGLM
;
A
#
# COMPACT_ATOMS: atom_id res chain seq x y z
N VAL A 1 -15.10 10.77 -3.88
CA VAL A 1 -14.02 9.96 -4.41
C VAL A 1 -12.72 10.32 -3.70
N LEU A 2 -11.97 9.32 -3.25
CA LEU A 2 -10.63 9.45 -2.70
C LEU A 2 -9.67 8.77 -3.67
N ALA A 3 -8.73 9.49 -4.23
CA ALA A 3 -7.84 8.92 -5.24
C ALA A 3 -6.47 9.58 -5.28
N GLY A 4 -5.48 8.81 -5.71
CA GLY A 4 -4.12 9.27 -5.93
C GLY A 4 -3.39 8.39 -6.92
N ASP A 5 -2.14 8.75 -7.17
CA ASP A 5 -1.28 8.11 -8.16
C ASP A 5 0.05 7.70 -7.54
N LEU A 6 0.72 6.75 -8.15
CA LEU A 6 2.10 6.41 -7.78
C LEU A 6 3.04 7.63 -7.91
N LEU A 7 2.73 8.58 -8.77
CA LEU A 7 3.50 9.83 -8.91
C LEU A 7 3.48 10.72 -7.65
N ASN A 8 2.60 10.45 -6.69
CA ASN A 8 2.47 11.22 -5.45
C ASN A 8 2.11 12.71 -5.63
N GLN A 9 1.44 13.06 -6.73
CA GLN A 9 1.01 14.44 -7.04
C GLN A 9 -0.45 14.50 -7.50
N CYS A 10 -1.15 13.37 -7.49
CA CYS A 10 -2.57 13.23 -7.87
C CYS A 10 -2.89 13.74 -9.29
N VAL A 11 -1.89 13.83 -10.19
CA VAL A 11 -2.08 14.42 -11.53
C VAL A 11 -3.03 13.57 -12.36
N GLY A 12 -2.79 12.26 -12.45
CA GLY A 12 -3.61 11.34 -13.22
C GLY A 12 -5.04 11.28 -12.70
N SER A 13 -5.20 11.10 -11.38
CA SER A 13 -6.51 11.05 -10.75
C SER A 13 -7.28 12.37 -10.84
N ALA A 14 -6.61 13.52 -10.65
CA ALA A 14 -7.25 14.83 -10.79
C ALA A 14 -7.77 15.08 -12.22
N TYR A 15 -6.98 14.73 -13.24
CA TYR A 15 -7.41 14.83 -14.64
C TYR A 15 -8.57 13.87 -14.95
N ALA A 16 -8.53 12.63 -14.46
CA ALA A 16 -9.60 11.67 -14.65
C ALA A 16 -10.91 12.16 -14.02
N MET A 17 -10.83 12.73 -12.82
CA MET A 17 -12.00 13.20 -12.08
C MET A 17 -12.71 14.42 -12.72
N ARG A 18 -12.05 15.16 -13.60
CA ARG A 18 -12.69 16.27 -14.35
C ARG A 18 -13.97 15.88 -15.07
N GLY A 19 -14.05 14.64 -15.57
CA GLY A 19 -15.21 14.13 -16.30
C GLY A 19 -16.27 13.44 -15.45
N VAL A 20 -16.00 13.23 -14.16
CA VAL A 20 -16.88 12.40 -13.30
C VAL A 20 -17.94 13.22 -12.55
N GLY A 21 -17.65 14.50 -12.24
CA GLY A 21 -18.61 15.38 -11.57
C GLY A 21 -18.90 15.00 -10.10
N ALA A 22 -18.04 14.20 -9.46
CA ALA A 22 -18.16 13.83 -8.05
C ALA A 22 -17.14 14.60 -7.19
N PRO A 23 -17.44 14.87 -5.90
CA PRO A 23 -16.44 15.40 -4.97
C PRO A 23 -15.17 14.55 -4.94
N TYR A 24 -14.01 15.21 -4.95
CA TYR A 24 -12.72 14.54 -5.07
C TYR A 24 -11.77 15.02 -3.98
N LEU A 25 -11.14 14.05 -3.30
CA LEU A 25 -10.05 14.26 -2.36
C LEU A 25 -8.80 13.58 -2.94
N GLY A 26 -7.79 14.39 -3.23
CA GLY A 26 -6.49 13.89 -3.71
C GLY A 26 -5.64 13.36 -2.57
N LEU A 27 -5.08 12.16 -2.75
CA LEU A 27 -4.24 11.47 -1.78
C LEU A 27 -2.79 11.41 -2.25
N TYR A 28 -1.87 11.61 -1.33
CA TYR A 28 -0.44 11.70 -1.61
C TYR A 28 0.35 10.48 -1.12
N GLY A 29 -0.31 9.35 -0.97
CA GLY A 29 0.28 8.13 -0.43
C GLY A 29 1.23 7.39 -1.38
N ALA A 30 1.32 7.75 -2.65
CA ALA A 30 2.07 6.99 -3.66
C ALA A 30 1.73 5.48 -3.61
N CYS A 31 2.68 4.62 -3.20
CA CYS A 31 2.46 3.18 -3.09
C CYS A 31 1.40 2.80 -2.05
N SER A 32 1.15 3.61 -1.03
CA SER A 32 0.14 3.37 0.01
C SER A 32 -1.25 3.92 -0.32
N THR A 33 -1.42 4.59 -1.46
CA THR A 33 -2.65 5.32 -1.83
C THR A 33 -3.91 4.45 -1.74
N MET A 34 -3.87 3.18 -2.17
CA MET A 34 -5.07 2.33 -2.08
C MET A 34 -5.46 2.05 -0.63
N ALA A 35 -4.52 1.70 0.23
CA ALA A 35 -4.79 1.44 1.66
C ALA A 35 -5.25 2.71 2.37
N GLU A 36 -4.64 3.86 2.09
CA GLU A 36 -5.05 5.18 2.58
C GLU A 36 -6.48 5.52 2.13
N ALA A 37 -6.78 5.37 0.83
CA ALA A 37 -8.08 5.65 0.26
C ALA A 37 -9.20 4.78 0.87
N VAL A 38 -8.94 3.48 1.05
CA VAL A 38 -9.90 2.54 1.67
C VAL A 38 -10.14 2.91 3.13
N SER A 39 -9.08 3.20 3.88
CA SER A 39 -9.17 3.57 5.29
C SER A 39 -9.95 4.86 5.49
N LEU A 40 -9.63 5.91 4.73
CA LEU A 40 -10.34 7.18 4.79
C LEU A 40 -11.79 7.09 4.30
N ALA A 41 -12.05 6.31 3.24
CA ALA A 41 -13.40 6.06 2.76
C ALA A 41 -14.26 5.38 3.83
N ALA A 42 -13.69 4.36 4.51
CA ALA A 42 -14.38 3.67 5.60
C ALA A 42 -14.67 4.63 6.76
N MET A 43 -13.71 5.46 7.17
CA MET A 43 -13.90 6.47 8.22
C MET A 43 -14.97 7.50 7.87
N LEU A 44 -15.01 7.98 6.61
CA LEU A 44 -16.04 8.94 6.17
C LEU A 44 -17.43 8.33 6.15
N ILE A 45 -17.56 7.06 5.81
CA ILE A 45 -18.83 6.34 5.82
C ILE A 45 -19.28 6.07 7.26
N ASP A 46 -18.38 5.55 8.10
CA ASP A 46 -18.67 5.25 9.51
C ASP A 46 -19.01 6.53 10.30
N GLY A 47 -18.34 7.64 9.99
CA GLY A 47 -18.63 8.96 10.55
C GLY A 47 -19.89 9.63 10.00
N GLY A 48 -20.62 9.00 9.07
CA GLY A 48 -21.85 9.53 8.48
C GLY A 48 -21.65 10.70 7.50
N CYS A 49 -20.40 10.94 7.07
CA CYS A 49 -20.09 12.00 6.09
C CYS A 49 -20.43 11.62 4.65
N ALA A 50 -20.56 10.32 4.38
CA ALA A 50 -20.92 9.79 3.07
C ALA A 50 -21.65 8.45 3.22
N GLU A 51 -22.62 8.17 2.34
CA GLU A 51 -23.27 6.86 2.25
C GLU A 51 -22.46 5.88 1.39
N THR A 52 -21.76 6.44 0.41
CA THR A 52 -20.93 5.69 -0.54
C THR A 52 -19.68 6.49 -0.85
N ALA A 53 -18.55 5.82 -0.89
CA ALA A 53 -17.27 6.40 -1.26
C ALA A 53 -16.50 5.48 -2.22
N ALA A 54 -15.80 6.07 -3.18
CA ALA A 54 -14.90 5.37 -4.08
C ALA A 54 -13.45 5.59 -3.65
N ALA A 55 -12.72 4.51 -3.46
CA ALA A 55 -11.27 4.49 -3.24
C ALA A 55 -10.58 4.05 -4.54
N LEU A 56 -9.67 4.87 -5.06
CA LEU A 56 -8.98 4.62 -6.32
C LEU A 56 -7.48 4.85 -6.20
N THR A 57 -6.74 4.08 -6.97
CA THR A 57 -5.31 4.34 -7.20
C THR A 57 -4.94 4.02 -8.63
N SER A 58 -3.91 4.65 -9.13
CA SER A 58 -3.42 4.37 -10.47
C SER A 58 -1.89 4.47 -10.55
N SER A 59 -1.35 3.83 -11.57
CA SER A 59 0.04 3.95 -11.94
C SER A 59 0.17 3.97 -13.45
N HIS A 60 1.10 4.76 -13.96
CA HIS A 60 1.35 4.91 -15.37
C HIS A 60 2.86 4.97 -15.63
N TYR A 61 3.33 4.19 -16.59
CA TYR A 61 4.76 4.06 -16.87
C TYR A 61 5.46 5.41 -17.09
N CYS A 62 4.94 6.22 -18.01
CA CYS A 62 5.60 7.46 -18.39
C CYS A 62 5.62 8.52 -17.29
N SER A 63 4.61 8.54 -16.41
CA SER A 63 4.47 9.57 -15.39
C SER A 63 5.06 9.17 -14.03
N ALA A 64 5.08 7.89 -13.70
CA ALA A 64 5.45 7.44 -12.36
C ALA A 64 6.43 6.28 -12.31
N GLU A 65 6.16 5.20 -13.02
CA GLU A 65 6.90 3.94 -12.85
C GLU A 65 8.34 4.01 -13.37
N ARG A 66 8.58 4.81 -14.39
CA ARG A 66 9.87 4.94 -15.07
C ARG A 66 11.01 5.23 -14.09
N GLN A 67 10.77 6.09 -13.11
CA GLN A 67 11.77 6.47 -12.11
C GLN A 67 12.23 5.31 -11.21
N TYR A 68 11.42 4.26 -11.07
CA TYR A 68 11.75 3.08 -10.26
C TYR A 68 12.46 1.98 -11.06
N ARG A 69 12.63 2.19 -12.37
CA ARG A 69 13.26 1.20 -13.27
C ARG A 69 14.60 1.66 -13.79
N PHE A 70 15.33 2.37 -12.97
CA PHE A 70 16.66 2.86 -13.29
C PHE A 70 17.72 1.75 -13.18
N PRO A 71 18.78 1.74 -14.02
CA PRO A 71 18.94 2.57 -15.22
C PRO A 71 18.26 1.97 -16.46
N LEU A 72 17.30 2.71 -17.01
CA LEU A 72 16.53 2.26 -18.20
C LEU A 72 17.40 2.10 -19.45
N GLU A 73 18.39 2.96 -19.59
CA GLU A 73 19.23 3.07 -20.78
C GLU A 73 20.07 1.81 -21.04
N TYR A 74 20.35 1.06 -20.00
CA TYR A 74 21.19 -0.14 -20.13
C TYR A 74 20.42 -1.40 -20.51
N GLY A 75 19.09 -1.37 -20.48
CA GLY A 75 18.27 -2.57 -20.75
C GLY A 75 18.65 -3.78 -19.88
N GLY A 76 19.23 -3.53 -18.71
CA GLY A 76 19.79 -4.54 -17.86
C GLY A 76 18.75 -5.46 -17.24
N VAL A 77 19.18 -6.64 -16.83
CA VAL A 77 18.35 -7.57 -16.05
C VAL A 77 18.04 -6.94 -14.69
N ARG A 78 16.78 -6.98 -14.30
CA ARG A 78 16.31 -6.48 -13.01
C ARG A 78 17.07 -7.17 -11.86
N PRO A 79 17.72 -6.42 -10.96
CA PRO A 79 18.37 -7.01 -9.79
C PRO A 79 17.32 -7.56 -8.81
N PRO A 80 17.69 -8.54 -7.95
CA PRO A 80 16.76 -9.11 -6.96
C PRO A 80 16.20 -8.10 -5.95
N THR A 81 16.86 -6.95 -5.80
CA THR A 81 16.48 -5.87 -4.90
C THR A 81 15.47 -4.89 -5.49
N ALA A 82 15.20 -4.95 -6.80
CA ALA A 82 14.30 -4.02 -7.47
C ALA A 82 12.84 -4.43 -7.30
N GLN A 83 11.98 -3.43 -7.10
CA GLN A 83 10.53 -3.56 -7.19
C GLN A 83 10.07 -3.77 -8.64
N TRP A 84 8.84 -4.25 -8.77
CA TRP A 84 8.21 -4.45 -10.06
C TRP A 84 6.94 -3.62 -10.16
N THR A 85 7.11 -2.34 -10.41
CA THR A 85 5.98 -1.44 -10.65
C THR A 85 5.19 -1.85 -11.89
N VAL A 86 3.87 -1.74 -11.83
CA VAL A 86 2.95 -2.19 -12.89
C VAL A 86 2.04 -1.03 -13.31
N THR A 87 1.89 -0.83 -14.61
CA THR A 87 0.89 0.10 -15.14
C THR A 87 -0.51 -0.47 -14.91
N GLY A 88 -1.37 0.29 -14.25
CA GLY A 88 -2.72 -0.14 -13.95
C GLY A 88 -3.49 0.84 -13.10
N ALA A 89 -4.74 0.50 -12.86
CA ALA A 89 -5.61 1.22 -11.93
C ALA A 89 -6.46 0.23 -11.15
N GLY A 90 -6.72 0.55 -9.89
CA GLY A 90 -7.61 -0.19 -9.01
C GLY A 90 -8.67 0.71 -8.42
N ALA A 91 -9.89 0.19 -8.27
CA ALA A 91 -10.98 0.91 -7.68
C ALA A 91 -11.81 -0.01 -6.77
N LEU A 92 -12.21 0.52 -5.62
CA LEU A 92 -13.15 -0.11 -4.71
C LEU A 92 -14.27 0.86 -4.39
N ILE A 93 -15.50 0.38 -4.34
CA ILE A 93 -16.65 1.13 -3.85
C ILE A 93 -16.99 0.63 -2.45
N LEU A 94 -17.00 1.53 -1.50
CA LEU A 94 -17.41 1.27 -0.13
C LEU A 94 -18.79 1.89 0.10
N ALA A 95 -19.62 1.20 0.87
CA ALA A 95 -20.95 1.65 1.27
C ALA A 95 -21.23 1.27 2.72
N ALA A 96 -22.14 2.02 3.36
CA ALA A 96 -22.55 1.77 4.75
C ALA A 96 -23.22 0.40 4.94
N ALA A 97 -23.81 -0.15 3.89
CA ALA A 97 -24.48 -1.45 3.91
C ALA A 97 -24.21 -2.23 2.61
N GLY A 98 -24.17 -3.54 2.69
CA GLY A 98 -23.93 -4.44 1.55
C GLY A 98 -23.61 -5.86 2.01
N ASN A 99 -23.52 -6.76 1.03
CA ASN A 99 -23.21 -8.18 1.27
C ASN A 99 -21.75 -8.53 0.92
N GLY A 100 -20.91 -7.53 0.70
CA GLY A 100 -19.50 -7.71 0.36
C GLY A 100 -18.57 -7.84 1.58
N PRO A 101 -17.27 -7.94 1.34
CA PRO A 101 -16.25 -7.84 2.39
C PRO A 101 -16.39 -6.55 3.19
N ARG A 102 -15.99 -6.59 4.46
CA ARG A 102 -16.09 -5.43 5.36
C ARG A 102 -14.73 -4.92 5.76
N VAL A 103 -14.57 -3.60 5.76
CA VAL A 103 -13.47 -2.94 6.46
C VAL A 103 -13.86 -2.88 7.94
N THR A 104 -13.16 -3.61 8.78
CA THR A 104 -13.49 -3.70 10.22
C THR A 104 -12.55 -2.89 11.09
N MET A 105 -11.32 -2.67 10.63
CA MET A 105 -10.28 -1.93 11.35
C MET A 105 -9.36 -1.25 10.37
N ALA A 106 -8.79 -0.13 10.78
CA ALA A 106 -7.72 0.55 10.07
C ALA A 106 -6.66 0.99 11.09
N THR A 107 -5.40 0.75 10.76
CA THR A 107 -4.25 1.22 11.55
C THR A 107 -3.39 2.09 10.67
N THR A 108 -3.20 3.34 11.06
CA THR A 108 -2.31 4.26 10.36
C THR A 108 -0.89 4.15 10.93
N GLY A 109 0.05 3.77 10.09
CA GLY A 109 1.46 3.67 10.47
C GLY A 109 2.11 5.05 10.63
N THR A 110 3.26 5.05 11.27
CA THR A 110 4.13 6.22 11.39
C THR A 110 5.26 6.17 10.37
N ILE A 111 5.89 7.32 10.11
CA ILE A 111 7.10 7.36 9.29
C ILE A 111 8.24 6.72 10.08
N VAL A 112 8.92 5.75 9.45
CA VAL A 112 10.07 5.05 10.01
C VAL A 112 11.28 5.29 9.12
N ASP A 113 12.33 5.88 9.68
CA ASP A 113 13.61 6.03 9.03
C ASP A 113 14.64 5.09 9.68
N ALA A 114 14.99 4.04 8.96
CA ALA A 114 16.01 3.08 9.37
C ALA A 114 17.42 3.43 8.85
N GLY A 115 17.61 4.62 8.29
CA GLY A 115 18.90 5.08 7.76
C GLY A 115 19.36 4.34 6.51
N ILE A 116 18.47 3.69 5.77
CA ILE A 116 18.80 2.98 4.53
C ILE A 116 18.97 3.99 3.41
N THR A 117 20.16 4.06 2.86
CA THR A 117 20.52 5.00 1.78
C THR A 117 20.70 4.36 0.41
N ASP A 118 20.60 3.04 0.31
CA ASP A 118 20.69 2.32 -0.96
C ASP A 118 19.39 2.50 -1.78
N THR A 119 19.45 3.39 -2.77
CA THR A 119 18.33 3.68 -3.66
C THR A 119 17.92 2.51 -4.56
N SER A 120 18.77 1.50 -4.69
CA SER A 120 18.50 0.28 -5.46
C SER A 120 17.80 -0.81 -4.63
N ASN A 121 17.55 -0.56 -3.35
CA ASN A 121 16.96 -1.52 -2.43
C ASN A 121 15.84 -0.88 -1.57
N MET A 122 14.78 -0.47 -2.24
CA MET A 122 13.62 0.13 -1.55
C MET A 122 12.94 -0.85 -0.58
N GLY A 123 12.96 -2.15 -0.88
CA GLY A 123 12.40 -3.17 0.02
C GLY A 123 13.04 -3.16 1.41
N ALA A 124 14.35 -2.98 1.48
CA ALA A 124 15.05 -2.85 2.76
C ALA A 124 14.65 -1.57 3.52
N ALA A 125 14.40 -0.47 2.79
CA ALA A 125 13.94 0.79 3.39
C ALA A 125 12.47 0.72 3.86
N MET A 126 11.60 0.02 3.13
CA MET A 126 10.17 -0.10 3.44
C MET A 126 9.86 -1.15 4.53
N ALA A 127 10.68 -2.19 4.63
CA ALA A 127 10.42 -3.32 5.53
C ALA A 127 10.30 -2.91 7.02
N PRO A 128 11.13 -2.02 7.58
CA PRO A 128 10.96 -1.56 8.95
C PRO A 128 9.64 -0.85 9.19
N ALA A 129 9.17 -0.04 8.24
CA ALA A 129 7.89 0.65 8.35
C ALA A 129 6.70 -0.32 8.29
N ALA A 130 6.78 -1.34 7.41
CA ALA A 130 5.79 -2.40 7.35
C ALA A 130 5.75 -3.22 8.64
N TYR A 131 6.91 -3.58 9.19
CA TYR A 131 7.03 -4.28 10.46
C TYR A 131 6.41 -3.47 11.62
N GLU A 132 6.76 -2.19 11.77
CA GLU A 132 6.24 -1.34 12.84
C GLU A 132 4.72 -1.15 12.72
N THR A 133 4.19 -0.98 11.51
CA THR A 133 2.75 -0.83 11.29
C THR A 133 2.00 -2.11 11.63
N LEU A 134 2.50 -3.28 11.23
CA LEU A 134 1.90 -4.56 11.57
C LEU A 134 1.98 -4.83 13.09
N ARG A 135 3.11 -4.53 13.71
CA ARG A 135 3.29 -4.67 15.16
C ARG A 135 2.30 -3.79 15.93
N ALA A 136 2.17 -2.53 15.53
CA ALA A 136 1.18 -1.62 16.12
C ALA A 136 -0.24 -2.16 15.93
N HIS A 137 -0.58 -2.64 14.72
CA HIS A 137 -1.88 -3.21 14.45
C HIS A 137 -2.21 -4.39 15.36
N PHE A 138 -1.28 -5.32 15.54
CA PHE A 138 -1.48 -6.46 16.44
C PHE A 138 -1.65 -6.02 17.89
N ALA A 139 -0.84 -5.05 18.35
CA ALA A 139 -0.94 -4.52 19.71
C ALA A 139 -2.26 -3.78 19.97
N ASP A 140 -2.65 -2.90 19.06
CA ASP A 140 -3.86 -2.06 19.21
C ASP A 140 -5.15 -2.88 19.11
N THR A 141 -5.15 -3.93 18.29
CA THR A 141 -6.33 -4.77 18.08
C THR A 141 -6.40 -5.98 19.00
N GLY A 142 -5.31 -6.30 19.69
CA GLY A 142 -5.17 -7.52 20.50
C GLY A 142 -5.16 -8.81 19.65
N ARG A 143 -4.88 -8.69 18.35
CA ARG A 143 -4.82 -9.80 17.39
C ARG A 143 -3.39 -10.31 17.20
N THR A 144 -3.30 -11.48 16.63
CA THR A 144 -2.05 -12.15 16.26
C THR A 144 -2.07 -12.52 14.78
N PRO A 145 -0.96 -12.90 14.16
CA PRO A 145 -0.97 -13.39 12.78
C PRO A 145 -1.91 -14.60 12.57
N ALA A 146 -2.20 -15.37 13.62
CA ALA A 146 -3.11 -16.52 13.56
C ALA A 146 -4.56 -16.12 13.26
N ASP A 147 -4.96 -14.90 13.60
CA ASP A 147 -6.31 -14.38 13.40
C ASP A 147 -6.62 -13.96 11.96
N TYR A 148 -5.63 -14.05 11.07
CA TYR A 148 -5.74 -13.67 9.66
C TYR A 148 -5.55 -14.88 8.75
N ASP A 149 -6.29 -14.93 7.66
CA ASP A 149 -6.08 -15.91 6.60
C ASP A 149 -4.93 -15.50 5.70
N LEU A 150 -4.75 -14.19 5.49
CA LEU A 150 -3.71 -13.62 4.66
C LEU A 150 -3.31 -12.22 5.17
N ILE A 151 -2.01 -11.96 5.22
CA ILE A 151 -1.40 -10.66 5.47
C ILE A 151 -0.60 -10.30 4.23
N VAL A 152 -0.84 -9.13 3.65
CA VAL A 152 -0.17 -8.74 2.40
C VAL A 152 0.43 -7.35 2.54
N THR A 153 1.68 -7.22 2.12
CA THR A 153 2.33 -5.92 1.92
C THR A 153 2.38 -5.53 0.45
N GLY A 154 2.55 -4.24 0.17
CA GLY A 154 2.58 -3.69 -1.18
C GLY A 154 4.00 -3.62 -1.73
N ASP A 155 4.39 -4.55 -2.57
CA ASP A 155 5.65 -4.59 -3.34
C ASP A 155 6.91 -4.16 -2.56
N LEU A 156 7.10 -4.74 -1.37
CA LEU A 156 8.39 -4.70 -0.70
C LEU A 156 9.41 -5.57 -1.46
N GLY A 157 8.89 -6.45 -2.30
CA GLY A 157 9.65 -7.40 -3.10
C GLY A 157 10.33 -8.47 -2.25
N LYS A 158 11.15 -9.26 -2.92
CA LYS A 158 11.81 -10.43 -2.30
C LYS A 158 12.63 -10.09 -1.06
N ILE A 159 13.38 -8.99 -1.12
CA ILE A 159 14.24 -8.59 0.01
C ILE A 159 13.42 -8.04 1.15
N GLY A 160 12.51 -7.11 0.89
CA GLY A 160 11.68 -6.53 1.94
C GLY A 160 10.80 -7.56 2.64
N HIS A 161 10.19 -8.48 1.88
CA HIS A 161 9.45 -9.61 2.47
C HIS A 161 10.31 -10.44 3.43
N ALA A 162 11.55 -10.80 3.01
CA ALA A 162 12.45 -11.56 3.87
C ALA A 162 12.85 -10.79 5.14
N VAL A 163 13.07 -9.47 5.02
CA VAL A 163 13.40 -8.62 6.18
C VAL A 163 12.23 -8.55 7.15
N VAL A 164 11.00 -8.30 6.70
CA VAL A 164 9.81 -8.29 7.58
C VAL A 164 9.66 -9.63 8.30
N THR A 165 9.76 -10.73 7.55
CA THR A 165 9.67 -12.08 8.14
C THR A 165 10.72 -12.27 9.22
N ARG A 166 11.95 -11.82 8.98
CA ARG A 166 13.05 -11.94 9.95
C ARG A 166 12.82 -11.10 11.20
N LEU A 167 12.37 -9.84 11.04
CA LEU A 167 12.08 -8.94 12.17
C LEU A 167 11.03 -9.55 13.11
N PHE A 168 9.96 -10.11 12.56
CA PHE A 168 8.95 -10.79 13.38
C PHE A 168 9.49 -12.05 14.05
N ALA A 169 10.32 -12.83 13.35
CA ALA A 169 10.94 -14.02 13.94
C ALA A 169 11.89 -13.67 15.10
N ASP A 170 12.63 -12.56 15.00
CA ASP A 170 13.50 -12.07 16.07
C ASP A 170 12.70 -11.63 17.32
N ASP A 171 11.45 -11.21 17.16
CA ASP A 171 10.50 -10.94 18.27
C ASP A 171 9.80 -12.23 18.76
N GLY A 172 10.11 -13.38 18.20
CA GLY A 172 9.44 -14.64 18.53
C GLY A 172 8.04 -14.77 17.95
N VAL A 173 7.68 -13.97 16.95
CA VAL A 173 6.38 -14.00 16.27
C VAL A 173 6.53 -14.66 14.91
N GLU A 174 5.85 -15.77 14.71
CA GLU A 174 5.80 -16.41 13.39
C GLU A 174 4.61 -15.90 12.59
N LEU A 175 4.89 -15.43 11.37
CA LEU A 175 3.85 -15.04 10.40
C LEU A 175 3.16 -16.25 9.75
N ALA A 176 3.60 -17.46 10.13
CA ALA A 176 2.96 -18.77 9.91
C ALA A 176 2.55 -19.07 8.44
N GLY A 177 3.32 -18.61 7.47
CA GLY A 177 3.02 -18.80 6.04
C GLY A 177 1.80 -18.01 5.55
N LYS A 178 1.25 -17.13 6.36
CA LYS A 178 0.12 -16.25 6.02
C LYS A 178 0.56 -14.89 5.47
N TYR A 179 1.83 -14.57 5.58
CA TYR A 179 2.40 -13.33 5.07
C TYR A 179 2.88 -13.49 3.64
N ASN A 180 2.46 -12.60 2.79
CA ASN A 180 2.88 -12.50 1.40
C ASN A 180 3.11 -11.03 1.01
N ASP A 181 3.61 -10.80 -0.18
CA ASP A 181 3.91 -9.48 -0.71
C ASP A 181 3.48 -9.38 -2.18
N CYS A 182 2.91 -8.25 -2.58
CA CYS A 182 2.44 -8.06 -3.95
C CYS A 182 3.55 -8.20 -4.99
N GLY A 183 4.80 -7.99 -4.63
CA GLY A 183 5.96 -8.19 -5.51
C GLY A 183 6.40 -9.65 -5.65
N LEU A 184 5.77 -10.59 -4.93
CA LEU A 184 6.05 -12.02 -4.97
C LEU A 184 4.89 -12.86 -5.53
N MET A 185 3.73 -12.26 -5.74
CA MET A 185 2.53 -12.92 -6.29
C MET A 185 2.61 -13.05 -7.81
#